data_56378e88e0bc31ad0f0370f8406ce509
#
_entry.id   56378e88e0bc31ad0f0370f8406ce509
#
_cell.length_a   1.000
_cell.length_b   1.000
_cell.length_c   1.000
_cell.angle_alpha   90.00
_cell.angle_beta   90.00
_cell.angle_gamma   90.00
#
_symmetry.space_group_name_H-M   'P 1'
#
loop_
_entity.id
_entity.type
_entity.pdbx_description
1 polymer ?
#
loop_
_entity_poly.entity_id
_entity_poly.type
_entity_poly.pdbx_seq_one_letter_code
_entity_poly.pdbx_strand_id
1 'polypeptide(L)'
;MDYNTGRNYLGMKEYGRHVQRMVEYLLTIEDRAKRQQQALGVIELMGFLNPHLKNVEDFKHKLWDHLFFISDFKLDVDSPYPIPQKETYKLKPDPLPYPKRHPKYAHLGKNLEVVINKALAQEDPEKKAGFAHHIAYYMKLAYSNWHK
;
A
#
# COMPACT_ATOMS: atom_id res chain seq x y z
N MET A 1 -31.37 25.15 -4.81
CA MET A 1 -30.69 23.93 -4.27
C MET A 1 -29.42 23.72 -5.06
N ASP A 2 -28.25 23.68 -4.37
CA ASP A 2 -26.98 23.39 -5.04
C ASP A 2 -26.74 21.88 -5.06
N TYR A 3 -26.75 21.29 -6.22
CA TYR A 3 -26.44 19.87 -6.38
C TYR A 3 -24.92 19.64 -6.31
N ASN A 4 -24.50 18.48 -5.80
CA ASN A 4 -23.08 18.11 -5.69
C ASN A 4 -22.34 18.06 -7.04
N THR A 5 -23.08 17.86 -8.13
CA THR A 5 -22.54 17.86 -9.50
C THR A 5 -22.00 19.21 -9.96
N GLY A 6 -22.52 20.32 -9.42
CA GLY A 6 -22.04 21.68 -9.72
C GLY A 6 -20.94 22.19 -8.79
N ARG A 7 -20.51 21.39 -7.80
CA ARG A 7 -19.51 21.78 -6.81
C ARG A 7 -18.13 21.24 -7.19
N ASN A 8 -17.09 21.93 -6.68
CA ASN A 8 -15.72 21.47 -6.84
C ASN A 8 -15.53 20.03 -6.35
N TYR A 9 -14.60 19.31 -7.00
CA TYR A 9 -14.25 17.95 -6.60
C TYR A 9 -13.84 17.89 -5.14
N LEU A 10 -14.34 16.89 -4.41
CA LEU A 10 -13.99 16.66 -3.00
C LEU A 10 -12.74 15.77 -2.97
N GLY A 11 -11.61 16.35 -2.59
CA GLY A 11 -10.32 15.68 -2.56
C GLY A 11 -10.29 14.50 -1.59
N MET A 12 -10.73 14.76 -0.34
CA MET A 12 -10.79 13.73 0.70
C MET A 12 -12.20 13.70 1.32
N LYS A 13 -12.85 12.55 1.16
CA LYS A 13 -14.23 12.35 1.64
C LYS A 13 -14.32 12.24 3.16
N GLU A 14 -13.26 11.76 3.80
CA GLU A 14 -13.17 11.50 5.24
C GLU A 14 -13.37 12.77 6.10
N TYR A 15 -12.92 13.92 5.59
CA TYR A 15 -13.01 15.19 6.31
C TYR A 15 -14.20 16.03 5.90
N GLY A 16 -14.81 15.71 4.76
CA GLY A 16 -15.96 16.43 4.23
C GLY A 16 -15.64 17.81 3.66
N ARG A 17 -16.68 18.48 3.15
CA ARG A 17 -16.55 19.75 2.43
C ARG A 17 -16.20 20.93 3.32
N HIS A 18 -16.48 20.86 4.62
CA HIS A 18 -16.16 21.95 5.53
C HIS A 18 -14.65 22.13 5.68
N VAL A 19 -13.94 21.02 5.89
CA VAL A 19 -12.47 21.05 5.97
C VAL A 19 -11.86 21.51 4.63
N GLN A 20 -12.38 21.02 3.50
CA GLN A 20 -11.93 21.49 2.19
C GLN A 20 -12.10 23.01 2.03
N ARG A 21 -13.24 23.58 2.41
CA ARG A 21 -13.45 25.04 2.37
C ARG A 21 -12.51 25.79 3.31
N MET A 22 -12.22 25.25 4.49
CA MET A 22 -11.23 25.84 5.39
C MET A 22 -9.84 25.86 4.75
N VAL A 23 -9.44 24.79 4.09
CA VAL A 23 -8.15 24.72 3.36
C VAL A 23 -8.14 25.70 2.17
N GLU A 24 -9.23 25.78 1.41
CA GLU A 24 -9.38 26.77 0.33
C GLU A 24 -9.26 28.20 0.88
N TYR A 25 -9.83 28.48 2.06
CA TYR A 25 -9.69 29.77 2.74
C TYR A 25 -8.23 30.04 3.16
N LEU A 26 -7.49 29.03 3.65
CA LEU A 26 -6.07 29.20 3.98
C LEU A 26 -5.25 29.70 2.79
N LEU A 27 -5.59 29.28 1.57
CA LEU A 27 -4.91 29.74 0.35
C LEU A 27 -5.14 31.22 0.04
N THR A 28 -6.22 31.81 0.58
CA THR A 28 -6.52 33.26 0.37
C THR A 28 -5.82 34.17 1.37
N ILE A 29 -5.21 33.62 2.43
CA ILE A 29 -4.54 34.41 3.47
C ILE A 29 -3.14 34.80 2.98
N GLU A 30 -2.89 36.09 2.84
CA GLU A 30 -1.58 36.60 2.40
C GLU A 30 -0.52 36.53 3.51
N ASP A 31 -0.93 36.80 4.77
CA ASP A 31 -0.02 36.78 5.92
C ASP A 31 0.38 35.36 6.30
N ARG A 32 1.68 35.04 6.12
CA ARG A 32 2.23 33.69 6.39
C ARG A 32 2.06 33.27 7.84
N ALA A 33 2.21 34.19 8.80
CA ALA A 33 2.11 33.86 10.22
C ALA A 33 0.66 33.48 10.60
N LYS A 34 -0.33 34.24 10.12
CA LYS A 34 -1.74 33.93 10.31
C LYS A 34 -2.12 32.63 9.60
N ARG A 35 -1.63 32.43 8.37
CA ARG A 35 -1.88 31.21 7.61
C ARG A 35 -1.35 29.97 8.35
N GLN A 36 -0.12 30.06 8.91
CA GLN A 36 0.47 29.01 9.72
C GLN A 36 -0.35 28.67 10.96
N GLN A 37 -0.77 29.71 11.71
CA GLN A 37 -1.58 29.51 12.92
C GLN A 37 -2.92 28.84 12.59
N GLN A 38 -3.58 29.27 11.54
CA GLN A 38 -4.85 28.70 11.12
C GLN A 38 -4.70 27.29 10.53
N ALA A 39 -3.61 26.99 9.83
CA ALA A 39 -3.29 25.65 9.36
C ALA A 39 -3.16 24.65 10.51
N LEU A 40 -2.51 25.04 11.61
CA LEU A 40 -2.44 24.23 12.82
C LEU A 40 -3.82 23.94 13.40
N GLY A 41 -4.70 24.95 13.46
CA GLY A 41 -6.08 24.75 13.91
C GLY A 41 -6.87 23.79 13.02
N VAL A 42 -6.68 23.85 11.70
CA VAL A 42 -7.31 22.90 10.77
C VAL A 42 -6.79 21.49 10.99
N ILE A 43 -5.48 21.29 11.22
CA ILE A 43 -4.91 19.97 11.53
C ILE A 43 -5.47 19.39 12.83
N GLU A 44 -5.59 20.21 13.87
CA GLU A 44 -6.21 19.78 15.13
C GLU A 44 -7.66 19.35 14.93
N LEU A 45 -8.43 20.11 14.15
CA LEU A 45 -9.80 19.76 13.79
C LEU A 45 -9.87 18.44 12.99
N MET A 46 -8.98 18.25 12.02
CA MET A 46 -8.90 17.01 11.25
C MET A 46 -8.60 15.80 12.15
N GLY A 47 -7.71 15.97 13.12
CA GLY A 47 -7.41 14.94 14.12
C GLY A 47 -8.58 14.65 15.07
N PHE A 48 -9.37 15.68 15.41
CA PHE A 48 -10.56 15.52 16.23
C PHE A 48 -11.69 14.78 15.50
N LEU A 49 -11.89 15.06 14.21
CA LEU A 49 -12.90 14.40 13.38
C LEU A 49 -12.64 12.90 13.18
N ASN A 50 -11.37 12.50 13.24
CA ASN A 50 -10.95 11.11 13.04
C ASN A 50 -10.17 10.55 14.24
N PRO A 51 -10.82 10.33 15.40
CA PRO A 51 -10.16 9.93 16.64
C PRO A 51 -9.49 8.55 16.55
N HIS A 52 -9.95 7.68 15.66
CA HIS A 52 -9.36 6.35 15.43
C HIS A 52 -7.94 6.41 14.86
N LEU A 53 -7.57 7.52 14.19
CA LEU A 53 -6.21 7.71 13.70
C LEU A 53 -5.20 7.95 14.83
N LYS A 54 -5.62 8.36 16.03
CA LYS A 54 -4.73 8.62 17.17
C LYS A 54 -3.95 7.39 17.64
N ASN A 55 -4.46 6.20 17.36
CA ASN A 55 -3.83 4.93 17.72
C ASN A 55 -2.78 4.47 16.69
N VAL A 56 -2.61 5.20 15.59
CA VAL A 56 -1.63 4.89 14.55
C VAL A 56 -0.37 5.70 14.82
N GLU A 57 0.78 5.04 14.88
CA GLU A 57 2.08 5.70 14.85
C GLU A 57 2.12 6.64 13.63
N ASP A 58 2.69 7.81 13.78
CA ASP A 58 2.76 8.84 12.72
C ASP A 58 1.40 9.46 12.26
N PHE A 59 0.35 9.39 13.09
CA PHE A 59 -0.92 9.99 12.68
C PHE A 59 -0.81 11.49 12.36
N LYS A 60 0.05 12.23 13.07
CA LYS A 60 0.29 13.66 12.83
C LYS A 60 0.90 13.90 11.45
N HIS A 61 1.85 13.05 11.03
CA HIS A 61 2.43 13.12 9.69
C HIS A 61 1.36 12.95 8.62
N LYS A 62 0.48 11.96 8.76
CA LYS A 62 -0.64 11.73 7.83
C LYS A 62 -1.60 12.90 7.75
N LEU A 63 -1.88 13.59 8.88
CA LEU A 63 -2.73 14.78 8.87
C LEU A 63 -2.11 15.92 8.05
N TRP A 64 -0.79 16.13 8.16
CA TRP A 64 -0.09 17.11 7.35
C TRP A 64 -0.10 16.74 5.87
N ASP A 65 0.14 15.48 5.53
CA ASP A 65 0.07 15.00 4.16
C ASP A 65 -1.32 15.20 3.55
N HIS A 66 -2.37 14.92 4.32
CA HIS A 66 -3.76 15.14 3.91
C HIS A 66 -4.06 16.63 3.70
N LEU A 67 -3.53 17.52 4.55
CA LEU A 67 -3.67 18.97 4.39
C LEU A 67 -3.06 19.43 3.07
N PHE A 68 -1.83 18.98 2.76
CA PHE A 68 -1.18 19.29 1.50
C PHE A 68 -1.93 18.70 0.30
N PHE A 69 -2.44 17.49 0.43
CA PHE A 69 -3.24 16.87 -0.63
C PHE A 69 -4.53 17.64 -0.93
N ILE A 70 -5.28 18.07 0.11
CA ILE A 70 -6.52 18.84 -0.05
C ILE A 70 -6.24 20.21 -0.71
N SER A 71 -5.09 20.84 -0.38
CA SER A 71 -4.66 22.10 -0.99
C SER A 71 -4.07 21.98 -2.39
N ASP A 72 -4.05 20.78 -2.97
CA ASP A 72 -3.36 20.48 -4.25
C ASP A 72 -1.88 20.86 -4.21
N PHE A 73 -1.22 20.72 -3.05
CA PHE A 73 0.20 21.06 -2.82
C PHE A 73 0.57 22.53 -3.05
N LYS A 74 -0.43 23.43 -2.96
CA LYS A 74 -0.24 24.88 -3.16
C LYS A 74 -0.04 25.64 -1.87
N LEU A 75 -0.27 25.02 -0.73
CA LEU A 75 -0.23 25.68 0.57
C LEU A 75 1.21 25.87 1.03
N ASP A 76 1.63 27.14 1.20
CA ASP A 76 2.92 27.51 1.75
C ASP A 76 2.82 27.70 3.27
N VAL A 77 3.11 26.63 4.01
CA VAL A 77 3.14 26.58 5.48
C VAL A 77 4.31 25.71 5.94
N ASP A 78 4.83 26.02 7.12
CA ASP A 78 5.92 25.24 7.72
C ASP A 78 5.37 23.94 8.33
N SER A 79 5.83 22.81 7.81
CA SER A 79 5.50 21.49 8.33
C SER A 79 6.65 20.90 9.13
N PRO A 80 6.40 20.27 10.30
CA PRO A 80 7.43 19.52 11.02
C PRO A 80 7.87 18.24 10.29
N TYR A 81 7.17 17.88 9.22
CA TYR A 81 7.42 16.68 8.41
C TYR A 81 7.80 17.05 6.97
N PRO A 82 8.51 16.16 6.25
CA PRO A 82 8.84 16.41 4.84
C PRO A 82 7.56 16.60 4.02
N ILE A 83 7.55 17.64 3.20
CA ILE A 83 6.40 17.96 2.34
C ILE A 83 6.30 16.89 1.24
N PRO A 84 5.15 16.21 1.09
CA PRO A 84 4.98 15.19 0.08
C PRO A 84 4.95 15.81 -1.33
N GLN A 85 5.49 15.09 -2.30
CA GLN A 85 5.45 15.52 -3.70
C GLN A 85 4.19 15.01 -4.39
N LYS A 86 3.55 15.87 -5.18
CA LYS A 86 2.33 15.53 -5.94
C LYS A 86 2.51 14.32 -6.85
N GLU A 87 3.71 14.14 -7.38
CA GLU A 87 4.06 13.04 -8.27
C GLU A 87 4.01 11.69 -7.55
N THR A 88 4.47 11.64 -6.30
CA THR A 88 4.45 10.42 -5.48
C THR A 88 3.04 9.87 -5.28
N TYR A 89 2.03 10.74 -5.10
CA TYR A 89 0.63 10.33 -4.97
C TYR A 89 -0.01 9.82 -6.27
N LYS A 90 0.56 10.16 -7.42
CA LYS A 90 0.08 9.72 -8.74
C LYS A 90 0.79 8.49 -9.27
N LEU A 91 1.88 8.08 -8.62
CA LEU A 91 2.61 6.89 -9.01
C LEU A 91 1.72 5.66 -8.83
N LYS A 92 1.56 4.91 -9.91
CA LYS A 92 0.96 3.58 -9.82
C LYS A 92 2.02 2.63 -9.25
N PRO A 93 1.65 1.77 -8.30
CA PRO A 93 2.57 0.75 -7.83
C PRO A 93 3.01 -0.14 -9.01
N ASP A 94 4.26 -0.56 -8.98
CA ASP A 94 4.77 -1.49 -9.96
C ASP A 94 3.93 -2.77 -9.98
N PRO A 95 3.58 -3.29 -11.16
CA PRO A 95 2.80 -4.51 -11.26
C PRO A 95 3.58 -5.65 -10.63
N LEU A 96 2.98 -6.32 -9.65
CA LEU A 96 3.58 -7.51 -9.05
C LEU A 96 3.75 -8.59 -10.14
N PRO A 97 4.99 -9.05 -10.40
CA PRO A 97 5.20 -10.12 -11.35
C PRO A 97 4.64 -11.42 -10.75
N TYR A 98 3.50 -11.85 -11.24
CA TYR A 98 3.04 -13.20 -10.97
C TYR A 98 3.88 -14.19 -11.79
N PRO A 99 4.75 -14.98 -11.17
CA PRO A 99 5.49 -15.99 -11.90
C PRO A 99 4.48 -16.98 -12.52
N LYS A 100 4.41 -17.01 -13.84
CA LYS A 100 3.65 -18.02 -14.59
C LYS A 100 4.29 -19.37 -14.34
N ARG A 101 3.83 -20.04 -13.29
CA ARG A 101 4.39 -21.33 -12.87
C ARG A 101 3.43 -22.41 -13.33
N HIS A 102 3.63 -22.94 -14.53
CA HIS A 102 2.96 -24.14 -14.99
C HIS A 102 3.83 -25.35 -14.66
N PRO A 103 3.49 -26.14 -13.63
CA PRO A 103 4.22 -27.37 -13.37
C PRO A 103 4.03 -28.35 -14.54
N LYS A 104 5.10 -29.04 -14.95
CA LYS A 104 5.06 -30.01 -16.03
C LYS A 104 4.04 -31.12 -15.75
N TYR A 105 3.93 -31.52 -14.48
CA TYR A 105 2.94 -32.49 -13.99
C TYR A 105 2.08 -31.84 -12.90
N ALA A 106 0.92 -31.36 -13.27
CA ALA A 106 0.04 -30.59 -12.38
C ALA A 106 -0.39 -31.37 -11.12
N HIS A 107 -0.64 -32.69 -11.28
CA HIS A 107 -1.05 -33.59 -10.19
C HIS A 107 0.04 -33.84 -9.12
N LEU A 108 1.29 -33.63 -9.47
CA LEU A 108 2.43 -33.78 -8.53
C LEU A 108 2.82 -32.46 -7.86
N GLY A 109 2.35 -31.33 -8.43
CA GLY A 109 2.62 -29.99 -7.93
C GLY A 109 4.06 -29.50 -8.22
N LYS A 110 4.25 -28.20 -8.04
CA LYS A 110 5.52 -27.56 -8.35
C LYS A 110 6.64 -27.86 -7.35
N ASN A 111 6.29 -28.13 -6.11
CA ASN A 111 7.28 -28.40 -5.06
C ASN A 111 8.13 -29.63 -5.41
N LEU A 112 7.53 -30.62 -6.07
CA LEU A 112 8.27 -31.80 -6.52
C LEU A 112 9.36 -31.44 -7.54
N GLU A 113 9.07 -30.56 -8.51
CA GLU A 113 10.08 -30.09 -9.48
C GLU A 113 11.25 -29.39 -8.77
N VAL A 114 10.97 -28.58 -7.73
CA VAL A 114 12.01 -27.94 -6.94
C VAL A 114 12.89 -28.96 -6.22
N VAL A 115 12.28 -30.00 -5.63
CA VAL A 115 13.01 -31.07 -4.93
C VAL A 115 13.84 -31.88 -5.92
N ILE A 116 13.32 -32.21 -7.10
CA ILE A 116 14.07 -32.91 -8.17
C ILE A 116 15.27 -32.09 -8.59
N ASN A 117 15.10 -30.78 -8.83
CA ASN A 117 16.22 -29.91 -9.23
C ASN A 117 17.30 -29.83 -8.12
N LYS A 118 16.90 -29.80 -6.84
CA LYS A 118 17.83 -29.87 -5.71
C LYS A 118 18.56 -31.21 -5.66
N ALA A 119 17.87 -32.30 -5.94
CA ALA A 119 18.47 -33.62 -5.99
C ALA A 119 19.49 -33.77 -7.15
N LEU A 120 19.18 -33.16 -8.31
CA LEU A 120 20.10 -33.15 -9.45
C LEU A 120 21.35 -32.32 -9.18
N ALA A 121 21.22 -31.21 -8.43
CA ALA A 121 22.34 -30.35 -8.05
C ALA A 121 23.19 -30.92 -6.91
N GLN A 122 22.81 -32.07 -6.30
CA GLN A 122 23.56 -32.68 -5.21
C GLN A 122 24.81 -33.41 -5.76
N GLU A 123 25.97 -33.10 -5.20
CA GLU A 123 27.25 -33.72 -5.61
C GLU A 123 27.48 -35.09 -4.95
N ASP A 124 26.99 -35.27 -3.71
CA ASP A 124 27.17 -36.51 -2.95
C ASP A 124 26.24 -37.61 -3.49
N PRO A 125 26.83 -38.74 -3.97
CA PRO A 125 26.06 -39.83 -4.59
C PRO A 125 25.10 -40.53 -3.62
N GLU A 126 25.47 -40.67 -2.33
CA GLU A 126 24.60 -41.32 -1.34
C GLU A 126 23.36 -40.47 -1.06
N LYS A 127 23.54 -39.15 -0.87
CA LYS A 127 22.45 -38.21 -0.70
C LYS A 127 21.57 -38.15 -1.95
N LYS A 128 22.17 -38.15 -3.13
CA LYS A 128 21.41 -38.15 -4.40
C LYS A 128 20.54 -39.39 -4.54
N ALA A 129 21.04 -40.58 -4.17
CA ALA A 129 20.27 -41.80 -4.15
C ALA A 129 19.15 -41.76 -3.13
N GLY A 130 19.39 -41.24 -1.91
CA GLY A 130 18.37 -41.01 -0.89
C GLY A 130 17.26 -40.06 -1.37
N PHE A 131 17.60 -38.94 -2.00
CA PHE A 131 16.61 -38.04 -2.60
C PHE A 131 15.78 -38.75 -3.67
N ALA A 132 16.40 -39.51 -4.57
CA ALA A 132 15.71 -40.25 -5.63
C ALA A 132 14.68 -41.23 -5.05
N HIS A 133 15.05 -41.97 -4.00
CA HIS A 133 14.16 -42.90 -3.32
C HIS A 133 12.94 -42.19 -2.70
N HIS A 134 13.15 -41.08 -1.96
CA HIS A 134 12.09 -40.32 -1.34
C HIS A 134 11.19 -39.64 -2.38
N ILE A 135 11.71 -39.12 -3.45
CA ILE A 135 10.95 -38.56 -4.57
C ILE A 135 10.06 -39.63 -5.20
N ALA A 136 10.60 -40.82 -5.50
CA ALA A 136 9.84 -41.92 -6.08
C ALA A 136 8.71 -42.38 -5.13
N TYR A 137 9.00 -42.48 -3.83
CA TYR A 137 7.98 -42.81 -2.81
C TYR A 137 6.86 -41.75 -2.77
N TYR A 138 7.20 -40.47 -2.76
CA TYR A 138 6.22 -39.39 -2.79
C TYR A 138 5.35 -39.41 -4.07
N MET A 139 5.97 -39.64 -5.22
CA MET A 139 5.24 -39.77 -6.50
C MET A 139 4.24 -40.92 -6.45
N LYS A 140 4.64 -42.09 -5.91
CA LYS A 140 3.74 -43.23 -5.71
C LYS A 140 2.58 -42.88 -4.79
N LEU A 141 2.84 -42.20 -3.67
CA LEU A 141 1.80 -41.80 -2.71
C LEU A 141 0.82 -40.78 -3.34
N ALA A 142 1.35 -39.79 -4.03
CA ALA A 142 0.52 -38.80 -4.73
C ALA A 142 -0.38 -39.44 -5.79
N TYR A 143 0.17 -40.37 -6.58
CA TYR A 143 -0.57 -41.11 -7.59
C TYR A 143 -1.69 -41.96 -6.98
N SER A 144 -1.42 -42.70 -5.90
CA SER A 144 -2.42 -43.54 -5.23
C SER A 144 -3.56 -42.73 -4.59
N ASN A 145 -3.27 -41.50 -4.12
CA ASN A 145 -4.28 -40.61 -3.57
C ASN A 145 -5.14 -39.92 -4.65
N TRP A 146 -4.57 -39.71 -5.84
CA TRP A 146 -5.28 -39.09 -6.96
C TRP A 146 -6.26 -40.06 -7.65
N HIS A 147 -5.95 -41.36 -7.65
CA HIS A 147 -6.71 -42.42 -8.34
C HIS A 147 -7.60 -43.25 -7.39
N LYS A 148 -8.07 -42.66 -6.29
CA LYS A 148 -9.08 -43.28 -5.43
C LYS A 148 -10.50 -43.11 -5.97
#